data_81351f910c37c5910450a985833f9801
#
_entry.id   81351f910c37c5910450a985833f9801
#
_cell.length_a   1.000
_cell.length_b   1.000
_cell.length_c   1.000
_cell.angle_alpha   90.00
_cell.angle_beta   90.00
_cell.angle_gamma   90.00
#
_symmetry.space_group_name_H-M   'P 1'
#
loop_
_entity.id
_entity.type
_entity.pdbx_description
1 polymer ?
#
loop_
_entity_poly.entity_id
_entity_poly.type
_entity_poly.pdbx_seq_one_letter_code
_entity_poly.pdbx_strand_id
1 'polypeptide(L)'
;MNQLYELSRQFPDEWIKPAPKGKFGNYIPHSVITQRLLEVCGPFNWEVVQLIRQENSGKVVGCFGKLTTQIDGKSVTITSIGDVEHDQGSDGMNAKHAESDAFKRCAMKVGLGLHLWAGEEYYLDKKLSEAEGKKNTKLQSA
;
A
#
# COMPACT_ATOMS: atom_id res chain seq x y z
N MET A 1 -18.44 10.09 4.05
CA MET A 1 -16.97 10.24 4.13
C MET A 1 -16.36 9.64 2.87
N ASN A 2 -15.41 10.34 2.25
CA ASN A 2 -14.74 9.85 1.06
C ASN A 2 -13.66 8.83 1.44
N GLN A 3 -13.90 7.56 1.14
CA GLN A 3 -12.96 6.49 1.47
C GLN A 3 -11.60 6.70 0.79
N LEU A 4 -11.59 7.14 -0.46
CA LEU A 4 -10.32 7.36 -1.17
C LEU A 4 -9.49 8.45 -0.49
N TYR A 5 -10.10 9.52 0.00
CA TYR A 5 -9.40 10.54 0.77
C TYR A 5 -8.79 9.93 2.05
N GLU A 6 -9.58 9.15 2.77
CA GLU A 6 -9.12 8.52 4.01
C GLU A 6 -7.97 7.52 3.77
N LEU A 7 -8.01 6.81 2.64
CA LEU A 7 -6.93 5.91 2.26
C LEU A 7 -5.66 6.67 1.87
N SER A 8 -5.82 7.79 1.14
CA SER A 8 -4.71 8.50 0.50
C SER A 8 -4.05 9.57 1.37
N ARG A 9 -4.66 9.97 2.49
CA ARG A 9 -4.06 11.00 3.34
C ARG A 9 -2.73 10.53 3.92
N GLN A 10 -1.82 11.47 4.08
CA GLN A 10 -0.49 11.17 4.57
C GLN A 10 -0.52 10.58 5.97
N PHE A 11 0.41 9.66 6.24
CA PHE A 11 0.61 9.14 7.59
C PHE A 11 1.37 10.16 8.42
N PRO A 12 1.12 10.21 9.75
CA PRO A 12 1.92 11.05 10.64
C PRO A 12 3.42 10.73 10.50
N ASP A 13 4.27 11.75 10.57
CA ASP A 13 5.72 11.60 10.44
C ASP A 13 6.30 10.61 11.45
N GLU A 14 5.71 10.55 12.65
CA GLU A 14 6.13 9.63 13.71
C GLU A 14 5.98 8.15 13.35
N TRP A 15 5.10 7.84 12.37
CA TRP A 15 4.87 6.47 11.90
C TRP A 15 5.75 6.10 10.71
N ILE A 16 6.46 7.09 10.18
CA ILE A 16 7.38 6.88 9.06
C ILE A 16 8.75 6.53 9.64
N LYS A 17 9.30 5.42 9.20
CA LYS A 17 10.56 4.90 9.70
C LYS A 17 11.67 5.09 8.67
N PRO A 18 12.92 5.32 9.11
CA PRO A 18 14.03 5.29 8.17
C PRO A 18 14.21 3.88 7.63
N ALA A 19 14.66 3.80 6.38
CA ALA A 19 14.92 2.50 5.75
C ALA A 19 16.00 1.75 6.55
N PRO A 20 15.96 0.40 6.55
CA PRO A 20 16.99 -0.40 7.21
C PRO A 20 18.38 -0.07 6.67
N LYS A 21 19.40 -0.38 7.47
CA LYS A 21 20.79 -0.14 7.13
C LYS A 21 21.12 -0.68 5.74
N GLY A 22 21.67 0.19 4.88
CA GLY A 22 22.01 -0.15 3.50
C GLY A 22 20.93 0.18 2.47
N LYS A 23 19.77 0.68 2.90
CA LYS A 23 18.70 1.14 2.00
C LYS A 23 18.48 2.63 2.18
N PHE A 24 17.97 3.27 1.12
CA PHE A 24 17.68 4.71 1.12
C PHE A 24 16.19 4.98 1.31
N GLY A 25 15.88 6.14 1.88
CA GLY A 25 14.52 6.65 1.99
C GLY A 25 13.82 6.24 3.28
N ASN A 26 12.52 6.43 3.28
CA ASN A 26 11.64 6.17 4.42
C ASN A 26 10.60 5.12 4.03
N TYR A 27 10.07 4.42 5.03
CA TYR A 27 9.02 3.45 4.78
C TYR A 27 7.97 3.49 5.89
N ILE A 28 6.80 2.96 5.56
CA ILE A 28 5.72 2.71 6.52
C ILE A 28 5.69 1.20 6.79
N PRO A 29 5.71 0.76 8.06
CA PRO A 29 5.53 -0.66 8.36
C PRO A 29 4.22 -1.18 7.78
N HIS A 30 4.23 -2.42 7.26
CA HIS A 30 3.02 -3.00 6.66
C HIS A 30 1.86 -3.11 7.67
N SER A 31 2.18 -3.24 8.97
CA SER A 31 1.15 -3.28 10.01
C SER A 31 0.36 -1.97 10.12
N VAL A 32 1.02 -0.84 9.89
CA VAL A 32 0.36 0.49 9.90
C VAL A 32 -0.55 0.63 8.69
N ILE A 33 -0.08 0.20 7.53
CA ILE A 33 -0.89 0.19 6.30
C ILE A 33 -2.12 -0.71 6.48
N THR A 34 -1.91 -1.89 7.05
CA THR A 34 -3.00 -2.84 7.32
C THR A 34 -4.05 -2.23 8.24
N GLN A 35 -3.63 -1.53 9.30
CA GLN A 35 -4.56 -0.89 10.22
C GLN A 35 -5.44 0.15 9.53
N ARG A 36 -4.86 1.01 8.70
CA ARG A 36 -5.65 2.00 7.98
C ARG A 36 -6.60 1.34 6.98
N LEU A 37 -6.14 0.32 6.28
CA LEU A 37 -7.01 -0.41 5.33
C LEU A 37 -8.22 -1.01 6.06
N LEU A 38 -8.00 -1.64 7.21
CA LEU A 38 -9.07 -2.19 8.03
C LEU A 38 -10.01 -1.11 8.57
N GLU A 39 -9.45 0.01 9.03
CA GLU A 39 -10.22 1.13 9.55
C GLU A 39 -11.14 1.73 8.48
N VAL A 40 -10.64 1.92 7.28
CA VAL A 40 -11.37 2.61 6.21
C VAL A 40 -12.29 1.67 5.43
N CYS A 41 -11.83 0.48 5.11
CA CYS A 41 -12.53 -0.45 4.21
C CYS A 41 -13.09 -1.70 4.90
N GLY A 42 -12.70 -1.94 6.17
CA GLY A 42 -13.04 -3.19 6.84
C GLY A 42 -12.22 -4.37 6.36
N PRO A 43 -12.62 -5.60 6.70
CA PRO A 43 -11.88 -6.80 6.29
C PRO A 43 -11.70 -6.88 4.78
N PHE A 44 -10.54 -7.32 4.36
CA PHE A 44 -10.16 -7.42 2.96
C PHE A 44 -9.66 -8.83 2.67
N ASN A 45 -9.54 -9.17 1.39
CA ASN A 45 -8.92 -10.42 0.95
C ASN A 45 -7.51 -10.12 0.45
N TRP A 46 -6.55 -10.88 0.95
CA TRP A 46 -5.17 -10.83 0.50
C TRP A 46 -4.72 -12.23 0.11
N GLU A 47 -4.12 -12.36 -1.07
CA GLU A 47 -3.67 -13.63 -1.59
C GLU A 47 -2.28 -13.50 -2.20
N VAL A 48 -1.39 -14.41 -1.84
CA VAL A 48 -0.17 -14.64 -2.60
C VAL A 48 -0.53 -15.65 -3.68
N VAL A 49 -0.71 -15.17 -4.89
CA VAL A 49 -1.20 -15.98 -6.01
C VAL A 49 -0.15 -16.99 -6.44
N GLN A 50 1.11 -16.55 -6.47
CA GLN A 50 2.21 -17.38 -6.95
C GLN A 50 3.54 -16.83 -6.44
N LEU A 51 4.45 -17.72 -6.07
CA LEU A 51 5.83 -17.35 -5.80
C LEU A 51 6.61 -17.30 -7.11
N ILE A 52 7.55 -16.37 -7.18
CA ILE A 52 8.47 -16.26 -8.31
C ILE A 52 9.80 -16.84 -7.85
N ARG A 53 10.32 -17.80 -8.61
CA ARG A 53 11.58 -18.48 -8.29
C ARG A 53 12.64 -18.19 -9.36
N GLN A 54 13.87 -18.05 -8.91
CA GLN A 54 15.00 -17.92 -9.81
C GLN A 54 15.23 -19.25 -10.50
N GLU A 55 15.37 -19.21 -11.82
CA GLU A 55 15.45 -20.40 -12.66
C GLU A 55 16.62 -21.31 -12.30
N ASN A 56 17.81 -20.74 -12.07
CA ASN A 56 19.03 -21.50 -11.82
C ASN A 56 19.12 -22.10 -10.42
N SER A 57 18.67 -21.36 -9.41
CA SER A 57 18.84 -21.77 -8.01
C SER A 57 17.56 -22.29 -7.37
N GLY A 58 16.40 -22.03 -7.96
CA GLY A 58 15.11 -22.34 -7.39
C GLY A 58 14.72 -21.46 -6.21
N LYS A 59 15.54 -20.48 -5.85
CA LYS A 59 15.26 -19.57 -4.72
C LYS A 59 14.08 -18.68 -5.02
N VAL A 60 13.28 -18.42 -3.97
CA VAL A 60 12.20 -17.43 -4.05
C VAL A 60 12.81 -16.04 -4.18
N VAL A 61 12.43 -15.31 -5.23
CA VAL A 61 12.92 -13.96 -5.50
C VAL A 61 11.79 -12.93 -5.56
N GLY A 62 10.54 -13.37 -5.51
CA GLY A 62 9.40 -12.48 -5.55
C GLY A 62 8.09 -13.24 -5.42
N CYS A 63 6.98 -12.50 -5.56
CA CYS A 63 5.65 -13.10 -5.60
C CYS A 63 4.66 -12.19 -6.33
N PHE A 64 3.57 -12.79 -6.81
CA PHE A 64 2.39 -12.05 -7.26
C PHE A 64 1.41 -11.99 -6.10
N GLY A 65 1.03 -10.78 -5.71
CA GLY A 65 0.04 -10.55 -4.67
C GLY A 65 -1.25 -9.99 -5.25
N LYS A 66 -2.36 -10.30 -4.60
CA LYS A 66 -3.69 -9.88 -5.03
C LYS A 66 -4.48 -9.38 -3.83
N LEU A 67 -4.84 -8.11 -3.85
CA LEU A 67 -5.63 -7.46 -2.81
C LEU A 67 -7.02 -7.17 -3.35
N THR A 68 -8.05 -7.59 -2.61
CA THR A 68 -9.44 -7.26 -2.94
C THR A 68 -10.07 -6.57 -1.73
N THR A 69 -10.64 -5.40 -1.96
CA THR A 69 -11.30 -4.61 -0.93
C THR A 69 -12.51 -3.89 -1.51
N GLN A 70 -13.27 -3.23 -0.64
CA GLN A 70 -14.48 -2.49 -1.03
C GLN A 70 -14.21 -0.99 -0.90
N ILE A 71 -14.39 -0.26 -1.99
CA ILE A 71 -14.25 1.20 -2.00
C ILE A 71 -15.47 1.78 -2.68
N ASP A 72 -16.18 2.67 -1.98
CA ASP A 72 -17.41 3.32 -2.47
C ASP A 72 -18.45 2.31 -2.95
N GLY A 73 -18.59 1.21 -2.20
CA GLY A 73 -19.56 0.16 -2.51
C GLY A 73 -19.17 -0.77 -3.66
N LYS A 74 -17.99 -0.59 -4.22
CA LYS A 74 -17.49 -1.42 -5.33
C LYS A 74 -16.35 -2.31 -4.87
N SER A 75 -16.32 -3.52 -5.38
CA SER A 75 -15.19 -4.44 -5.18
C SER A 75 -14.03 -4.00 -6.08
N VAL A 76 -12.88 -3.77 -5.47
CA VAL A 76 -11.66 -3.34 -6.18
C VAL A 76 -10.61 -4.42 -5.98
N THR A 77 -10.04 -4.91 -7.07
CA THR A 77 -8.98 -5.92 -7.04
C THR A 77 -7.71 -5.36 -7.67
N ILE A 78 -6.62 -5.42 -6.91
CA ILE A 78 -5.31 -4.94 -7.37
C ILE A 78 -4.34 -6.11 -7.31
N THR A 79 -3.59 -6.31 -8.38
CA THR A 79 -2.50 -7.29 -8.45
C THR A 79 -1.17 -6.54 -8.58
N SER A 80 -0.17 -6.98 -7.84
CA SER A 80 1.15 -6.39 -7.92
C SER A 80 2.22 -7.42 -7.65
N ILE A 81 3.46 -7.10 -8.02
CA ILE A 81 4.61 -7.97 -7.83
C ILE A 81 5.44 -7.44 -6.67
N GLY A 82 5.76 -8.32 -5.72
CA GLY A 82 6.71 -8.04 -4.67
C GLY A 82 8.04 -8.69 -4.97
N ASP A 83 9.10 -8.07 -4.50
CA ASP A 83 10.46 -8.47 -4.80
C ASP A 83 11.25 -8.74 -3.52
N VAL A 84 12.25 -9.61 -3.63
CA VAL A 84 13.22 -9.85 -2.56
C VAL A 84 14.52 -9.16 -2.99
N GLU A 85 14.84 -8.04 -2.36
CA GLU A 85 16.05 -7.28 -2.71
C GLU A 85 17.32 -8.04 -2.39
N HIS A 86 17.33 -8.75 -1.25
CA HIS A 86 18.49 -9.51 -0.79
C HIS A 86 18.04 -10.85 -0.23
N ASP A 87 18.73 -11.92 -0.60
CA ASP A 87 18.47 -13.27 -0.09
C ASP A 87 18.50 -13.26 1.45
N GLN A 88 17.40 -13.70 2.06
CA GLN A 88 17.23 -13.73 3.51
C GLN A 88 17.71 -15.04 4.14
N GLY A 89 18.24 -15.96 3.35
CA GLY A 89 18.82 -17.21 3.84
C GLY A 89 17.88 -18.41 3.80
N SER A 90 16.58 -18.22 3.58
CA SER A 90 15.62 -19.33 3.44
C SER A 90 14.49 -18.91 2.53
N ASP A 91 13.83 -19.90 1.92
CA ASP A 91 12.65 -19.66 1.07
C ASP A 91 11.53 -19.01 1.86
N GLY A 92 11.31 -19.45 3.10
CA GLY A 92 10.26 -18.88 3.94
C GLY A 92 10.48 -17.40 4.23
N MET A 93 11.70 -17.01 4.54
CA MET A 93 12.05 -15.61 4.78
C MET A 93 11.94 -14.78 3.51
N ASN A 94 12.40 -15.32 2.38
CA ASN A 94 12.30 -14.67 1.08
C ASN A 94 10.83 -14.46 0.69
N ALA A 95 9.98 -15.47 0.91
CA ALA A 95 8.55 -15.37 0.64
C ALA A 95 7.87 -14.29 1.48
N LYS A 96 8.23 -14.18 2.75
CA LYS A 96 7.68 -13.13 3.65
C LYS A 96 8.08 -11.73 3.19
N HIS A 97 9.32 -11.55 2.77
CA HIS A 97 9.79 -10.27 2.23
C HIS A 97 9.06 -9.90 0.95
N ALA A 98 8.92 -10.86 0.04
CA ALA A 98 8.19 -10.67 -1.21
C ALA A 98 6.73 -10.32 -0.96
N GLU A 99 6.08 -11.03 -0.03
CA GLU A 99 4.69 -10.78 0.35
C GLU A 99 4.50 -9.37 0.89
N SER A 100 5.34 -8.95 1.82
CA SER A 100 5.25 -7.61 2.41
C SER A 100 5.38 -6.52 1.34
N ASP A 101 6.34 -6.67 0.43
CA ASP A 101 6.54 -5.72 -0.66
C ASP A 101 5.34 -5.71 -1.62
N ALA A 102 4.82 -6.89 -1.98
CA ALA A 102 3.66 -7.00 -2.86
C ALA A 102 2.41 -6.34 -2.23
N PHE A 103 2.19 -6.56 -0.94
CA PHE A 103 1.06 -5.97 -0.21
C PHE A 103 1.14 -4.45 -0.21
N LYS A 104 2.30 -3.89 0.10
CA LYS A 104 2.51 -2.43 0.10
C LYS A 104 2.29 -1.83 -1.28
N ARG A 105 2.72 -2.51 -2.34
CA ARG A 105 2.53 -2.05 -3.71
C ARG A 105 1.06 -2.08 -4.13
N CYS A 106 0.33 -3.11 -3.72
CA CYS A 106 -1.12 -3.16 -3.94
C CYS A 106 -1.82 -2.04 -3.18
N ALA A 107 -1.46 -1.85 -1.91
CA ALA A 107 -2.05 -0.82 -1.05
C ALA A 107 -1.79 0.59 -1.60
N MET A 108 -0.59 0.83 -2.11
CA MET A 108 -0.22 2.10 -2.72
C MET A 108 -1.15 2.46 -3.89
N LYS A 109 -1.58 1.47 -4.65
CA LYS A 109 -2.46 1.69 -5.82
C LYS A 109 -3.89 2.06 -5.44
N VAL A 110 -4.26 1.92 -4.18
CA VAL A 110 -5.52 2.45 -3.65
C VAL A 110 -5.29 3.65 -2.72
N GLY A 111 -4.09 4.22 -2.77
CA GLY A 111 -3.74 5.47 -2.08
C GLY A 111 -2.96 5.33 -0.79
N LEU A 112 -2.90 4.12 -0.22
CA LEU A 112 -2.22 3.91 1.07
C LEU A 112 -0.70 4.05 0.94
N GLY A 113 -0.15 5.03 1.66
CA GLY A 113 1.29 5.27 1.63
C GLY A 113 1.80 5.85 0.32
N LEU A 114 0.90 6.22 -0.58
CA LEU A 114 1.26 6.74 -1.90
C LEU A 114 2.20 7.95 -1.80
N HIS A 115 2.04 8.77 -0.78
CA HIS A 115 2.89 9.97 -0.58
C HIS A 115 4.39 9.63 -0.45
N LEU A 116 4.73 8.45 0.06
CA LEU A 116 6.12 8.02 0.15
C LEU A 116 6.70 7.60 -1.19
N TRP A 117 5.85 7.05 -2.06
CA TRP A 117 6.25 6.67 -3.43
C TRP A 117 6.35 7.88 -4.35
N ALA A 118 5.38 8.80 -4.23
CA ALA A 118 5.30 9.98 -5.09
C ALA A 118 6.26 11.11 -4.65
N GLY A 119 6.60 11.16 -3.36
CA GLY A 119 7.49 12.20 -2.84
C GLY A 119 6.94 13.60 -3.07
N GLU A 120 7.75 14.47 -3.64
CA GLU A 120 7.38 15.86 -3.90
C GLU A 120 6.25 16.00 -4.94
N GLU A 121 6.01 14.97 -5.72
CA GLU A 121 4.97 14.95 -6.74
C GLU A 121 3.61 14.55 -6.19
N TYR A 122 3.51 14.28 -4.89
CA TYR A 122 2.25 13.87 -4.27
C TYR A 122 1.26 15.03 -4.18
N TYR A 123 0.08 14.86 -4.75
CA TYR A 123 -0.95 15.90 -4.77
C TYR A 123 -2.37 15.38 -4.48
N LEU A 124 -2.56 14.05 -4.48
CA LEU A 124 -3.90 13.48 -4.48
C LEU A 124 -4.72 13.86 -3.25
N ASP A 125 -4.13 13.85 -2.07
CA ASP A 125 -4.83 14.17 -0.83
C ASP A 125 -5.38 15.60 -0.83
N LYS A 126 -4.60 16.54 -1.37
CA LYS A 126 -5.03 17.95 -1.49
C LYS A 126 -6.19 18.09 -2.46
N LYS A 127 -6.12 17.40 -3.59
CA LYS A 127 -7.21 17.44 -4.59
C LYS A 127 -8.51 16.88 -4.01
N LEU A 128 -8.43 15.78 -3.29
CA LEU A 128 -9.61 15.17 -2.67
C LEU A 128 -10.16 16.04 -1.54
N SER A 129 -9.29 16.66 -0.75
CA SER A 129 -9.69 17.58 0.31
C SER A 129 -10.38 18.82 -0.26
N GLU A 130 -9.85 19.39 -1.33
CA GLU A 130 -10.46 20.53 -2.02
C GLU A 130 -11.86 20.18 -2.57
N ALA A 131 -11.99 19.00 -3.16
CA ALA A 131 -13.27 18.52 -3.69
C ALA A 131 -14.32 18.39 -2.57
N GLU A 132 -13.95 17.85 -1.42
CA GLU A 132 -14.83 17.74 -0.25
C GLU A 132 -15.22 19.14 0.28
N GLY A 133 -14.26 20.06 0.35
CA GLY A 133 -14.52 21.45 0.77
C GLY A 133 -15.52 22.14 -0.14
N LYS A 134 -15.38 22.02 -1.46
CA LYS A 134 -16.32 22.58 -2.43
C LYS A 134 -17.69 21.95 -2.32
N LYS A 135 -17.77 20.64 -2.14
CA LYS A 135 -19.02 19.91 -1.95
C LYS A 135 -19.76 20.38 -0.71
N ASN A 136 -19.05 20.51 0.42
CA ASN A 136 -19.62 20.99 1.66
C ASN A 136 -20.10 22.43 1.55
N THR A 137 -19.36 23.29 0.86
CA THR A 137 -19.75 24.67 0.61
C THR A 137 -21.06 24.76 -0.18
N LYS A 138 -21.21 23.93 -1.22
CA LYS A 138 -22.47 23.86 -1.99
C LYS A 138 -23.64 23.41 -1.14
N LEU A 139 -23.46 22.43 -0.27
CA LEU A 139 -24.49 21.93 0.62
C LEU A 139 -24.90 22.99 1.66
N GLN A 140 -23.96 23.80 2.12
CA GLN A 140 -24.24 24.87 3.08
C GLN A 140 -24.94 26.08 2.44
N SER A 141 -24.72 26.32 1.18
CA SER A 141 -25.31 27.45 0.45
C SER A 141 -26.67 27.14 -0.16
N ALA A 142 -27.07 25.89 -0.12
CA ALA A 142 -28.40 25.49 -0.56
C ALA A 142 -29.38 25.51 0.63
#